data_3c10b79b55bbe330606368a1527f68c2
#
_entry.id   3c10b79b55bbe330606368a1527f68c2
#
_cell.length_a   1.000
_cell.length_b   1.000
_cell.length_c   1.000
_cell.angle_alpha   90.00
_cell.angle_beta   90.00
_cell.angle_gamma   90.00
#
_symmetry.space_group_name_H-M   'P 1'
#
loop_
_entity.id
_entity.type
_entity.pdbx_description
1 polymer ?
#
loop_
_entity_poly.entity_id
_entity_poly.type
_entity_poly.pdbx_seq_one_letter_code
_entity_poly.pdbx_strand_id
1 'polypeptide(L)'
;MRILLINPGHPSIGSRIPDDHLPPLGLLSVGGPLIDDGHTVRLLDAEFGPMPVGDIVAEAAAFAPDAVLVGHSGSTSGHPGAVELFRAIRAHLPSCRIIYGGVFPTYHWREVLVEVPEVDVVVRGEGEETARKLMRALENGRALMDVPGIAYRMGDRPFATLPALAIRDLDAYRVGWELIDFARYSYWGGKRAVVVQFSRGCPHLCNYCGQRGFWTRWRHRDPVRFAQEIARLHREHGVEVFNFADENPTVSRNAWKAFLEALIAEQVKVILVGSTRADDIVRDGDLLPLYKQAGWQRFLLGIENTDDATLKLIRKGGSTTTDREAIRLMRQNGILSMATWVVGFEEERDKDYWRGLKQLLAYDPDQIQMLYVTPHRWTPYFRIAAPRRVIQLDRRRWDYKHQVLATRFVPPWRVLLWVKLTEAILQGRPKAFYRTFLQRDRGLRHAMQWYSRMGKRVWPYEIKNFLFRDRRTESGPTVQEYWGAPQDAEEEALRPVPTAKTARRDAVDVSAA
;
A
#
# COMPACT_ATOMS: atom_id res chain seq x y z
N MET A 1 -7.49 -17.65 -23.23
CA MET A 1 -8.07 -18.08 -21.93
C MET A 1 -9.08 -17.05 -21.42
N ARG A 2 -10.03 -17.47 -20.59
CA ARG A 2 -10.93 -16.60 -19.82
C ARG A 2 -10.32 -16.39 -18.42
N ILE A 3 -10.02 -15.17 -18.05
CA ILE A 3 -9.29 -14.85 -16.83
C ILE A 3 -10.13 -13.91 -15.96
N LEU A 4 -10.39 -14.30 -14.71
CA LEU A 4 -11.09 -13.49 -13.75
C LEU A 4 -10.09 -12.92 -12.71
N LEU A 5 -9.97 -11.61 -12.67
CA LEU A 5 -9.22 -10.91 -11.63
C LEU A 5 -10.16 -10.63 -10.46
N ILE A 6 -9.77 -10.98 -9.24
CA ILE A 6 -10.61 -10.73 -8.06
C ILE A 6 -9.82 -9.91 -7.02
N ASN A 7 -10.41 -8.79 -6.64
CA ASN A 7 -10.02 -8.02 -5.46
C ASN A 7 -10.96 -8.40 -4.30
N PRO A 8 -10.56 -9.31 -3.40
CA PRO A 8 -11.42 -9.73 -2.30
C PRO A 8 -11.57 -8.62 -1.27
N GLY A 9 -12.76 -8.50 -0.68
CA GLY A 9 -12.99 -7.62 0.45
C GLY A 9 -12.14 -8.03 1.65
N HIS A 10 -11.59 -7.05 2.36
CA HIS A 10 -10.87 -7.28 3.61
C HIS A 10 -11.31 -6.30 4.71
N PRO A 11 -11.27 -6.71 5.99
CA PRO A 11 -11.83 -5.93 7.08
C PRO A 11 -10.94 -4.77 7.56
N SER A 12 -9.82 -4.52 6.90
CA SER A 12 -8.88 -3.48 7.31
C SER A 12 -9.54 -2.09 7.31
N ILE A 13 -9.50 -1.43 8.47
CA ILE A 13 -10.02 -0.05 8.60
C ILE A 13 -9.15 0.93 7.81
N GLY A 14 -7.87 0.62 7.67
CA GLY A 14 -6.90 1.52 7.05
C GLY A 14 -7.10 1.72 5.55
N SER A 15 -7.75 0.77 4.87
CA SER A 15 -7.99 0.83 3.44
C SER A 15 -9.37 1.36 3.06
N ARG A 16 -10.30 1.46 4.04
CA ARG A 16 -11.68 1.89 3.80
C ARG A 16 -11.94 3.26 4.36
N ILE A 17 -12.19 4.18 3.46
CA ILE A 17 -12.78 5.46 3.79
C ILE A 17 -14.27 5.30 3.51
N PRO A 18 -15.15 5.44 4.52
CA PRO A 18 -16.58 5.32 4.30
C PRO A 18 -17.06 6.23 3.15
N ASP A 19 -17.86 5.67 2.26
CA ASP A 19 -18.43 6.32 1.07
C ASP A 19 -17.42 6.64 -0.07
N ASP A 20 -16.14 6.34 0.09
CA ASP A 20 -15.14 6.48 -0.97
C ASP A 20 -14.47 5.12 -1.22
N HIS A 21 -14.31 4.76 -2.48
CA HIS A 21 -13.66 3.51 -2.90
C HIS A 21 -12.78 3.77 -4.12
N LEU A 22 -11.57 3.23 -4.11
CA LEU A 22 -10.58 3.37 -5.18
C LEU A 22 -10.37 2.04 -5.91
N PRO A 23 -10.13 2.07 -7.23
CA PRO A 23 -9.94 0.83 -8.00
C PRO A 23 -8.64 0.10 -7.64
N PRO A 24 -8.60 -1.23 -7.76
CA PRO A 24 -7.44 -2.05 -7.41
C PRO A 24 -6.34 -1.98 -8.49
N LEU A 25 -5.51 -0.94 -8.45
CA LEU A 25 -4.46 -0.67 -9.45
C LEU A 25 -3.58 -1.88 -9.77
N GLY A 26 -3.18 -2.67 -8.76
CA GLY A 26 -2.32 -3.83 -8.97
C GLY A 26 -2.95 -4.88 -9.90
N LEU A 27 -4.25 -5.11 -9.79
CA LEU A 27 -4.98 -6.01 -10.70
C LEU A 27 -5.19 -5.39 -12.08
N LEU A 28 -5.43 -4.08 -12.14
CA LEU A 28 -5.51 -3.37 -13.43
C LEU A 28 -4.18 -3.40 -14.18
N SER A 29 -3.05 -3.27 -13.46
CA SER A 29 -1.71 -3.35 -14.05
C SER A 29 -1.38 -4.74 -14.62
N VAL A 30 -1.93 -5.79 -14.01
CA VAL A 30 -1.83 -7.17 -14.54
C VAL A 30 -2.83 -7.39 -15.68
N GLY A 31 -4.03 -6.82 -15.56
CA GLY A 31 -5.12 -7.04 -16.53
C GLY A 31 -4.83 -6.46 -17.91
N GLY A 32 -4.28 -5.25 -18.00
CA GLY A 32 -3.97 -4.62 -19.29
C GLY A 32 -3.09 -5.50 -20.19
N PRO A 33 -1.90 -5.92 -19.73
CA PRO A 33 -1.05 -6.83 -20.50
C PRO A 33 -1.67 -8.18 -20.88
N LEU A 34 -2.58 -8.71 -20.05
CA LEU A 34 -3.29 -9.96 -20.37
C LEU A 34 -4.34 -9.76 -21.47
N ILE A 35 -4.99 -8.59 -21.52
CA ILE A 35 -5.87 -8.21 -22.62
C ILE A 35 -5.07 -8.06 -23.92
N ASP A 36 -3.90 -7.43 -23.85
CA ASP A 36 -3.01 -7.25 -25.00
C ASP A 36 -2.49 -8.59 -25.58
N ASP A 37 -2.39 -9.63 -24.72
CA ASP A 37 -2.08 -10.99 -25.15
C ASP A 37 -3.29 -11.75 -25.72
N GLY A 38 -4.46 -11.13 -25.85
CA GLY A 38 -5.66 -11.70 -26.46
C GLY A 38 -6.52 -12.55 -25.52
N HIS A 39 -6.31 -12.47 -24.20
CA HIS A 39 -7.17 -13.13 -23.23
C HIS A 39 -8.47 -12.37 -22.99
N THR A 40 -9.56 -13.09 -22.67
CA THR A 40 -10.80 -12.49 -22.20
C THR A 40 -10.68 -12.24 -20.70
N VAL A 41 -10.46 -10.99 -20.30
CA VAL A 41 -10.21 -10.61 -18.91
C VAL A 41 -11.42 -9.87 -18.33
N ARG A 42 -11.83 -10.22 -17.10
CA ARG A 42 -12.84 -9.50 -16.31
C ARG A 42 -12.28 -9.19 -14.93
N LEU A 43 -12.60 -8.03 -14.37
CA LEU A 43 -12.32 -7.67 -12.99
C LEU A 43 -13.59 -7.76 -12.14
N LEU A 44 -13.51 -8.48 -11.03
CA LEU A 44 -14.50 -8.49 -9.95
C LEU A 44 -13.90 -7.81 -8.73
N ASP A 45 -14.28 -6.55 -8.52
CA ASP A 45 -13.87 -5.79 -7.34
C ASP A 45 -14.88 -6.04 -6.20
N ALA A 46 -14.61 -7.10 -5.42
CA ALA A 46 -15.47 -7.53 -4.32
C ALA A 46 -15.23 -6.72 -3.03
N GLU A 47 -14.23 -5.84 -3.01
CA GLU A 47 -14.04 -4.88 -1.92
C GLU A 47 -15.03 -3.72 -2.01
N PHE A 48 -15.55 -3.43 -3.19
CA PHE A 48 -16.56 -2.40 -3.39
C PHE A 48 -17.92 -2.83 -2.81
N GLY A 49 -18.30 -2.29 -1.64
CA GLY A 49 -19.49 -2.66 -0.89
C GLY A 49 -19.49 -4.12 -0.46
N PRO A 50 -18.56 -4.57 0.41
CA PRO A 50 -17.97 -5.91 0.48
C PRO A 50 -18.95 -7.01 0.10
N MET A 51 -18.65 -7.69 -1.01
CA MET A 51 -19.46 -8.81 -1.51
C MET A 51 -19.26 -10.03 -0.61
N PRO A 52 -20.35 -10.72 -0.24
CA PRO A 52 -20.26 -12.04 0.37
C PRO A 52 -19.52 -13.04 -0.53
N VAL A 53 -18.78 -13.97 0.07
CA VAL A 53 -18.01 -14.97 -0.69
C VAL A 53 -18.90 -15.79 -1.63
N GLY A 54 -20.14 -16.10 -1.22
CA GLY A 54 -21.11 -16.81 -2.08
C GLY A 54 -21.44 -16.07 -3.37
N ASP A 55 -21.60 -14.73 -3.28
CA ASP A 55 -21.90 -13.89 -4.45
C ASP A 55 -20.69 -13.81 -5.39
N ILE A 56 -19.47 -13.74 -4.82
CA ILE A 56 -18.22 -13.77 -5.60
C ILE A 56 -18.13 -15.10 -6.39
N VAL A 57 -18.44 -16.21 -5.73
CA VAL A 57 -18.42 -17.55 -6.36
C VAL A 57 -19.48 -17.68 -7.45
N ALA A 58 -20.69 -17.15 -7.23
CA ALA A 58 -21.75 -17.13 -8.23
C ALA A 58 -21.35 -16.34 -9.49
N GLU A 59 -20.76 -15.16 -9.32
CA GLU A 59 -20.22 -14.35 -10.42
C GLU A 59 -19.06 -15.05 -11.15
N ALA A 60 -18.18 -15.73 -10.40
CA ALA A 60 -17.10 -16.52 -10.99
C ALA A 60 -17.65 -17.70 -11.79
N ALA A 61 -18.64 -18.44 -11.27
CA ALA A 61 -19.26 -19.55 -11.95
C ALA A 61 -19.97 -19.10 -13.24
N ALA A 62 -20.69 -17.97 -13.20
CA ALA A 62 -21.34 -17.39 -14.38
C ALA A 62 -20.33 -16.96 -15.45
N PHE A 63 -19.16 -16.48 -15.06
CA PHE A 63 -18.09 -16.15 -16.00
C PHE A 63 -17.36 -17.39 -16.53
N ALA A 64 -17.36 -18.51 -15.82
CA ALA A 64 -16.66 -19.75 -16.14
C ALA A 64 -15.19 -19.54 -16.55
N PRO A 65 -14.32 -19.05 -15.62
CA PRO A 65 -12.94 -18.73 -15.92
C PRO A 65 -12.08 -20.01 -16.03
N ASP A 66 -11.08 -19.97 -16.92
CA ASP A 66 -9.99 -20.95 -16.95
C ASP A 66 -9.02 -20.70 -15.77
N ALA A 67 -8.85 -19.43 -15.39
CA ALA A 67 -7.98 -19.01 -14.30
C ALA A 67 -8.59 -17.84 -13.52
N VAL A 68 -8.42 -17.89 -12.19
CA VAL A 68 -8.73 -16.80 -11.25
C VAL A 68 -7.43 -16.28 -10.69
N LEU A 69 -7.18 -14.96 -10.86
CA LEU A 69 -6.03 -14.26 -10.29
C LEU A 69 -6.52 -13.39 -9.14
N VAL A 70 -6.05 -13.66 -7.94
CA VAL A 70 -6.44 -12.92 -6.72
C VAL A 70 -5.27 -12.06 -6.24
N GLY A 71 -5.56 -10.79 -5.97
CA GLY A 71 -4.62 -9.85 -5.37
C GLY A 71 -5.36 -8.84 -4.51
N HIS A 72 -4.75 -8.37 -3.44
CA HIS A 72 -5.34 -7.40 -2.52
C HIS A 72 -4.27 -6.46 -1.93
N SER A 73 -4.70 -5.27 -1.54
CA SER A 73 -3.85 -4.26 -0.88
C SER A 73 -3.69 -4.49 0.64
N GLY A 74 -4.51 -5.35 1.22
CA GLY A 74 -4.60 -5.57 2.68
C GLY A 74 -3.39 -6.27 3.33
N SER A 75 -2.39 -6.71 2.55
CA SER A 75 -1.22 -7.40 3.06
C SER A 75 -1.60 -8.54 4.03
N THR A 76 -1.06 -8.56 5.25
CA THR A 76 -1.34 -9.61 6.25
C THR A 76 -2.84 -9.70 6.59
N SER A 77 -3.52 -8.58 6.74
CA SER A 77 -4.94 -8.55 7.15
C SER A 77 -5.90 -9.02 6.05
N GLY A 78 -5.51 -8.95 4.79
CA GLY A 78 -6.33 -9.43 3.66
C GLY A 78 -6.23 -10.94 3.42
N HIS A 79 -5.12 -11.57 3.86
CA HIS A 79 -4.88 -12.99 3.59
C HIS A 79 -5.97 -13.95 4.11
N PRO A 80 -6.50 -13.83 5.36
CA PRO A 80 -7.53 -14.76 5.82
C PRO A 80 -8.82 -14.75 4.97
N GLY A 81 -9.22 -13.56 4.48
CA GLY A 81 -10.37 -13.46 3.56
C GLY A 81 -10.10 -14.07 2.19
N ALA A 82 -8.87 -13.92 1.68
CA ALA A 82 -8.46 -14.58 0.46
C ALA A 82 -8.48 -16.12 0.58
N VAL A 83 -8.07 -16.68 1.72
CA VAL A 83 -8.14 -18.14 1.98
C VAL A 83 -9.58 -18.64 1.96
N GLU A 84 -10.50 -17.94 2.61
CA GLU A 84 -11.94 -18.29 2.56
C GLU A 84 -12.46 -18.31 1.11
N LEU A 85 -12.05 -17.33 0.30
CA LEU A 85 -12.41 -17.24 -1.11
C LEU A 85 -11.81 -18.41 -1.92
N PHE A 86 -10.53 -18.76 -1.75
CA PHE A 86 -9.89 -19.87 -2.46
C PHE A 86 -10.60 -21.20 -2.22
N ARG A 87 -10.96 -21.48 -0.97
CA ARG A 87 -11.71 -22.69 -0.60
C ARG A 87 -13.07 -22.74 -1.29
N ALA A 88 -13.78 -21.62 -1.28
CA ALA A 88 -15.09 -21.52 -1.91
C ALA A 88 -15.00 -21.65 -3.45
N ILE A 89 -14.04 -21.01 -4.10
CA ILE A 89 -13.81 -21.15 -5.55
C ILE A 89 -13.46 -22.60 -5.90
N ARG A 90 -12.54 -23.23 -5.19
CA ARG A 90 -12.13 -24.62 -5.48
C ARG A 90 -13.28 -25.62 -5.35
N ALA A 91 -14.16 -25.42 -4.35
CA ALA A 91 -15.33 -26.26 -4.15
C ALA A 91 -16.33 -26.20 -5.32
N HIS A 92 -16.49 -25.05 -5.97
CA HIS A 92 -17.47 -24.82 -7.03
C HIS A 92 -16.88 -24.90 -8.44
N LEU A 93 -15.60 -24.59 -8.59
CA LEU A 93 -14.86 -24.56 -9.85
C LEU A 93 -13.58 -25.41 -9.74
N PRO A 94 -13.70 -26.75 -9.65
CA PRO A 94 -12.57 -27.63 -9.31
C PRO A 94 -11.44 -27.62 -10.35
N SER A 95 -11.74 -27.36 -11.62
CA SER A 95 -10.77 -27.32 -12.72
C SER A 95 -10.13 -25.94 -12.94
N CYS A 96 -10.67 -24.88 -12.32
CA CYS A 96 -10.16 -23.53 -12.47
C CYS A 96 -8.78 -23.38 -11.82
N ARG A 97 -7.84 -22.73 -12.48
CA ARG A 97 -6.53 -22.41 -11.91
C ARG A 97 -6.65 -21.24 -10.94
N ILE A 98 -6.21 -21.41 -9.70
CA ILE A 98 -6.21 -20.36 -8.68
C ILE A 98 -4.80 -19.83 -8.50
N ILE A 99 -4.61 -18.55 -8.83
CA ILE A 99 -3.31 -17.88 -8.81
C ILE A 99 -3.39 -16.74 -7.79
N TYR A 100 -2.43 -16.68 -6.86
CA TYR A 100 -2.38 -15.70 -5.81
C TYR A 100 -1.13 -14.81 -5.94
N GLY A 101 -1.33 -13.48 -6.01
CA GLY A 101 -0.25 -12.51 -6.16
C GLY A 101 -0.34 -11.34 -5.17
N GLY A 102 0.71 -10.54 -5.13
CA GLY A 102 0.84 -9.37 -4.26
C GLY A 102 1.90 -9.53 -3.18
N VAL A 103 1.96 -8.55 -2.26
CA VAL A 103 3.04 -8.46 -1.26
C VAL A 103 3.03 -9.66 -0.31
N PHE A 104 1.88 -9.96 0.29
CA PHE A 104 1.79 -11.05 1.28
C PHE A 104 2.21 -12.41 0.70
N PRO A 105 1.62 -12.92 -0.40
CA PRO A 105 2.01 -14.22 -0.94
C PRO A 105 3.44 -14.23 -1.49
N THR A 106 3.99 -13.11 -1.91
CA THR A 106 5.40 -13.02 -2.33
C THR A 106 6.34 -13.47 -1.22
N TYR A 107 6.09 -13.06 0.03
CA TYR A 107 6.94 -13.38 1.17
C TYR A 107 6.51 -14.65 1.93
N HIS A 108 5.25 -15.06 1.81
CA HIS A 108 4.68 -16.22 2.48
C HIS A 108 4.33 -17.37 1.52
N TRP A 109 4.98 -17.44 0.35
CA TRP A 109 4.63 -18.42 -0.67
C TRP A 109 4.73 -19.87 -0.21
N ARG A 110 5.71 -20.18 0.68
CA ARG A 110 5.88 -21.54 1.23
C ARG A 110 4.70 -21.92 2.11
N GLU A 111 4.37 -21.04 3.04
CA GLU A 111 3.23 -21.22 3.96
C GLU A 111 1.92 -21.28 3.16
N VAL A 112 1.72 -20.38 2.21
CA VAL A 112 0.53 -20.37 1.35
C VAL A 112 0.37 -21.70 0.63
N LEU A 113 1.41 -22.23 0.00
CA LEU A 113 1.34 -23.48 -0.74
C LEU A 113 1.18 -24.73 0.15
N VAL A 114 1.60 -24.66 1.42
CA VAL A 114 1.42 -25.75 2.41
C VAL A 114 0.05 -25.68 3.06
N GLU A 115 -0.36 -24.49 3.53
CA GLU A 115 -1.56 -24.30 4.35
C GLU A 115 -2.84 -24.14 3.51
N VAL A 116 -2.71 -23.75 2.23
CA VAL A 116 -3.82 -23.45 1.32
C VAL A 116 -3.68 -24.27 0.02
N PRO A 117 -4.04 -25.56 0.07
CA PRO A 117 -3.89 -26.46 -1.09
C PRO A 117 -4.73 -26.05 -2.31
N GLU A 118 -5.73 -25.20 -2.12
CA GLU A 118 -6.56 -24.65 -3.19
C GLU A 118 -5.80 -23.74 -4.15
N VAL A 119 -4.73 -23.08 -3.68
CA VAL A 119 -3.89 -22.22 -4.53
C VAL A 119 -2.95 -23.07 -5.37
N ASP A 120 -3.02 -22.95 -6.70
CA ASP A 120 -2.17 -23.69 -7.63
C ASP A 120 -0.78 -23.02 -7.77
N VAL A 121 -0.78 -21.69 -7.93
CA VAL A 121 0.44 -20.91 -8.21
C VAL A 121 0.43 -19.61 -7.40
N VAL A 122 1.59 -19.26 -6.86
CA VAL A 122 1.87 -17.94 -6.28
C VAL A 122 2.73 -17.15 -7.25
N VAL A 123 2.30 -15.92 -7.60
CA VAL A 123 3.12 -14.95 -8.33
C VAL A 123 3.88 -14.10 -7.32
N ARG A 124 5.21 -14.06 -7.45
CA ARG A 124 6.15 -13.42 -6.55
C ARG A 124 6.69 -12.14 -7.20
N GLY A 125 6.46 -10.99 -6.57
CA GLY A 125 6.90 -9.69 -7.04
C GLY A 125 6.01 -9.03 -8.07
N GLU A 126 6.60 -8.31 -9.01
CA GLU A 126 5.87 -7.60 -10.07
C GLU A 126 5.15 -8.59 -10.99
N GLY A 127 3.85 -8.40 -11.15
CA GLY A 127 2.98 -9.39 -11.77
C GLY A 127 2.81 -9.28 -13.27
N GLU A 128 3.04 -8.12 -13.88
CA GLU A 128 2.67 -7.83 -15.27
C GLU A 128 3.29 -8.82 -16.27
N GLU A 129 4.61 -8.94 -16.24
CA GLU A 129 5.35 -9.85 -17.13
C GLU A 129 5.20 -11.31 -16.70
N THR A 130 5.24 -11.55 -15.37
CA THR A 130 5.15 -12.91 -14.81
C THR A 130 3.79 -13.53 -15.12
N ALA A 131 2.69 -12.78 -14.98
CA ALA A 131 1.34 -13.29 -15.30
C ALA A 131 1.21 -13.61 -16.79
N ARG A 132 1.73 -12.77 -17.69
CA ARG A 132 1.73 -13.06 -19.13
C ARG A 132 2.46 -14.38 -19.45
N LYS A 133 3.66 -14.57 -18.91
CA LYS A 133 4.44 -15.81 -19.11
C LYS A 133 3.73 -17.01 -18.52
N LEU A 134 3.12 -16.86 -17.34
CA LEU A 134 2.37 -17.92 -16.69
C LEU A 134 1.14 -18.33 -17.53
N MET A 135 0.34 -17.37 -17.98
CA MET A 135 -0.84 -17.67 -18.80
C MET A 135 -0.46 -18.36 -20.10
N ARG A 136 0.58 -17.88 -20.79
CA ARG A 136 1.11 -18.54 -22.00
C ARG A 136 1.62 -19.95 -21.74
N ALA A 137 2.26 -20.20 -20.58
CA ALA A 137 2.71 -21.54 -20.22
C ALA A 137 1.52 -22.49 -19.97
N LEU A 138 0.51 -22.02 -19.23
CA LEU A 138 -0.71 -22.80 -18.96
C LEU A 138 -1.50 -23.11 -20.25
N GLU A 139 -1.67 -22.13 -21.13
CA GLU A 139 -2.39 -22.30 -22.40
C GLU A 139 -1.70 -23.26 -23.36
N ASN A 140 -0.38 -23.26 -23.39
CA ASN A 140 0.42 -24.09 -24.30
C ASN A 140 0.92 -25.39 -23.64
N GLY A 141 0.52 -25.71 -22.41
CA GLY A 141 0.98 -26.91 -21.70
C GLY A 141 2.49 -26.95 -21.43
N ARG A 142 3.15 -25.78 -21.33
CA ARG A 142 4.60 -25.70 -21.06
C ARG A 142 4.90 -25.90 -19.59
N ALA A 143 6.13 -26.32 -19.29
CA ALA A 143 6.58 -26.53 -17.92
C ALA A 143 6.60 -25.22 -17.12
N LEU A 144 5.99 -25.21 -15.94
CA LEU A 144 5.97 -24.04 -15.06
C LEU A 144 7.34 -23.66 -14.52
N MET A 145 8.30 -24.60 -14.48
CA MET A 145 9.67 -24.34 -14.04
C MET A 145 10.39 -23.29 -14.91
N ASP A 146 9.94 -23.09 -16.15
CA ASP A 146 10.52 -22.12 -17.08
C ASP A 146 9.93 -20.71 -16.91
N VAL A 147 8.95 -20.52 -16.01
CA VAL A 147 8.33 -19.22 -15.74
C VAL A 147 9.02 -18.60 -14.52
N PRO A 148 9.82 -17.51 -14.68
CA PRO A 148 10.45 -16.85 -13.54
C PRO A 148 9.40 -16.12 -12.67
N GLY A 149 9.67 -16.05 -11.37
CA GLY A 149 8.85 -15.27 -10.45
C GLY A 149 7.59 -15.97 -9.96
N ILE A 150 7.50 -17.29 -10.06
CA ILE A 150 6.38 -18.05 -9.51
C ILE A 150 6.83 -19.04 -8.44
N ALA A 151 5.87 -19.50 -7.66
CA ALA A 151 6.01 -20.67 -6.81
C ALA A 151 4.77 -21.55 -6.93
N TYR A 152 4.97 -22.86 -6.87
CA TYR A 152 3.90 -23.86 -6.99
C TYR A 152 4.32 -25.16 -6.27
N ARG A 153 3.45 -26.17 -6.23
CA ARG A 153 3.79 -27.48 -5.68
C ARG A 153 4.39 -28.38 -6.76
N MET A 154 5.56 -28.92 -6.46
CA MET A 154 6.18 -30.01 -7.25
C MET A 154 6.02 -31.30 -6.44
N GLY A 155 5.07 -32.14 -6.83
CA GLY A 155 4.52 -33.15 -5.94
C GLY A 155 3.87 -32.47 -4.73
N ASP A 156 4.22 -32.91 -3.53
CA ASP A 156 3.69 -32.34 -2.27
C ASP A 156 4.58 -31.22 -1.69
N ARG A 157 5.65 -30.82 -2.38
CA ARG A 157 6.60 -29.83 -1.85
C ARG A 157 6.46 -28.47 -2.54
N PRO A 158 6.43 -27.35 -1.77
CA PRO A 158 6.52 -26.02 -2.33
C PRO A 158 7.85 -25.83 -3.07
N PHE A 159 7.77 -25.36 -4.29
CA PHE A 159 8.91 -25.07 -5.15
C PHE A 159 8.78 -23.65 -5.70
N ALA A 160 9.87 -22.89 -5.73
CA ALA A 160 9.92 -21.57 -6.34
C ALA A 160 10.91 -21.57 -7.51
N THR A 161 10.49 -21.01 -8.62
CA THR A 161 11.33 -20.75 -9.77
C THR A 161 12.30 -19.61 -9.50
N LEU A 162 13.24 -19.36 -10.42
CA LEU A 162 14.12 -18.20 -10.34
C LEU A 162 13.31 -16.92 -10.17
N PRO A 163 13.79 -15.94 -9.38
CA PRO A 163 13.13 -14.66 -9.25
C PRO A 163 12.93 -13.97 -10.60
N ALA A 164 11.78 -13.33 -10.81
CA ALA A 164 11.60 -12.44 -11.94
C ALA A 164 12.49 -11.20 -11.78
N LEU A 165 12.96 -10.67 -12.89
CA LEU A 165 13.64 -9.37 -12.89
C LEU A 165 12.60 -8.27 -12.68
N ALA A 166 12.97 -7.24 -11.92
CA ALA A 166 12.14 -6.06 -11.78
C ALA A 166 11.98 -5.36 -13.15
N ILE A 167 10.76 -4.91 -13.44
CA ILE A 167 10.43 -4.20 -14.67
C ILE A 167 11.25 -2.90 -14.73
N ARG A 168 12.08 -2.72 -15.75
CA ARG A 168 12.93 -1.53 -15.91
C ARG A 168 12.14 -0.33 -16.43
N ASP A 169 11.41 -0.56 -17.50
CA ASP A 169 10.54 0.44 -18.14
C ASP A 169 9.11 0.23 -17.64
N LEU A 170 8.65 1.14 -16.78
CA LEU A 170 7.30 1.08 -16.21
C LEU A 170 6.21 1.45 -17.22
N ASP A 171 6.57 2.00 -18.36
CA ASP A 171 5.66 2.29 -19.48
C ASP A 171 5.55 1.15 -20.50
N ALA A 172 6.29 0.04 -20.29
CA ALA A 172 6.22 -1.14 -21.15
C ALA A 172 4.87 -1.89 -21.05
N TYR A 173 4.13 -1.69 -19.95
CA TYR A 173 2.85 -2.33 -19.70
C TYR A 173 1.81 -1.27 -19.35
N ARG A 174 0.73 -1.24 -20.12
CA ARG A 174 -0.38 -0.33 -19.84
C ARG A 174 -1.26 -0.82 -18.69
N VAL A 175 -1.94 0.07 -18.04
CA VAL A 175 -3.00 -0.24 -17.07
C VAL A 175 -4.29 -0.58 -17.82
N GLY A 176 -4.98 -1.64 -17.41
CA GLY A 176 -6.25 -2.10 -17.99
C GLY A 176 -7.44 -1.27 -17.53
N TRP A 177 -7.48 0.01 -17.85
CA TRP A 177 -8.54 0.93 -17.43
C TRP A 177 -9.92 0.53 -17.95
N GLU A 178 -10.01 -0.21 -19.05
CA GLU A 178 -11.24 -0.75 -19.61
C GLU A 178 -11.93 -1.81 -18.73
N LEU A 179 -11.24 -2.31 -17.71
CA LEU A 179 -11.77 -3.29 -16.76
C LEU A 179 -12.69 -2.68 -15.71
N ILE A 180 -12.76 -1.35 -15.60
CA ILE A 180 -13.54 -0.66 -14.58
C ILE A 180 -14.61 0.26 -15.16
N ASP A 181 -15.72 0.37 -14.44
CA ASP A 181 -16.64 1.49 -14.58
C ASP A 181 -16.20 2.62 -13.67
N PHE A 182 -15.65 3.69 -14.23
CA PHE A 182 -15.15 4.85 -13.50
C PHE A 182 -16.21 5.52 -12.61
N ALA A 183 -17.49 5.39 -12.93
CA ALA A 183 -18.57 5.99 -12.14
C ALA A 183 -18.72 5.34 -10.75
N ARG A 184 -18.19 4.13 -10.55
CA ARG A 184 -18.25 3.41 -9.28
C ARG A 184 -17.19 3.88 -8.28
N TYR A 185 -16.13 4.56 -8.73
CA TYR A 185 -14.98 4.87 -7.90
C TYR A 185 -14.92 6.35 -7.55
N SER A 186 -14.80 6.62 -6.26
CA SER A 186 -14.74 7.97 -5.73
C SER A 186 -13.74 8.11 -4.60
N TYR A 187 -13.28 9.32 -4.43
CA TYR A 187 -12.45 9.75 -3.32
C TYR A 187 -12.66 11.24 -3.04
N TRP A 188 -12.20 11.71 -1.91
CA TRP A 188 -12.23 13.13 -1.58
C TRP A 188 -13.66 13.70 -1.44
N GLY A 189 -14.61 12.86 -0.96
CA GLY A 189 -16.00 13.23 -0.74
C GLY A 189 -16.86 13.09 -1.99
N GLY A 190 -16.78 11.94 -2.65
CA GLY A 190 -17.63 11.56 -3.77
C GLY A 190 -17.14 12.04 -5.15
N LYS A 191 -15.92 12.59 -5.23
CA LYS A 191 -15.33 12.96 -6.53
C LYS A 191 -14.81 11.72 -7.25
N ARG A 192 -15.07 11.62 -8.56
CA ARG A 192 -14.57 10.50 -9.37
C ARG A 192 -13.05 10.39 -9.27
N ALA A 193 -12.55 9.21 -8.92
CA ALA A 193 -11.17 9.03 -8.55
C ALA A 193 -10.57 7.73 -9.07
N VAL A 194 -9.28 7.75 -9.32
CA VAL A 194 -8.48 6.55 -9.60
C VAL A 194 -7.19 6.55 -8.79
N VAL A 195 -6.59 5.37 -8.68
CA VAL A 195 -5.23 5.19 -8.18
C VAL A 195 -4.28 5.18 -9.36
N VAL A 196 -3.20 5.95 -9.27
CA VAL A 196 -2.14 5.99 -10.27
C VAL A 196 -0.78 5.75 -9.61
N GLN A 197 0.23 5.40 -10.39
CA GLN A 197 1.58 5.16 -9.90
C GLN A 197 2.60 5.74 -10.90
N PHE A 198 3.31 6.78 -10.48
CA PHE A 198 4.39 7.40 -11.25
C PHE A 198 5.70 6.61 -11.12
N SER A 199 5.96 6.11 -9.91
CA SER A 199 7.21 5.44 -9.60
C SER A 199 7.00 4.19 -8.74
N ARG A 200 7.97 3.28 -8.76
CA ARG A 200 8.05 2.10 -7.90
C ARG A 200 9.34 2.09 -7.12
N GLY A 201 9.23 1.77 -5.84
CA GLY A 201 10.37 1.67 -4.94
C GLY A 201 10.69 2.95 -4.19
N CYS A 202 11.57 2.80 -3.21
CA CYS A 202 12.05 3.88 -2.38
C CYS A 202 13.53 3.61 -2.03
N PRO A 203 14.44 4.59 -2.18
CA PRO A 203 15.86 4.40 -1.89
C PRO A 203 16.17 4.35 -0.39
N HIS A 204 15.19 4.66 0.46
CA HIS A 204 15.37 4.70 1.90
C HIS A 204 15.27 3.32 2.54
N LEU A 205 16.05 3.12 3.61
CA LEU A 205 16.23 1.82 4.26
C LEU A 205 15.48 1.73 5.60
N CYS A 206 14.28 2.32 5.70
CA CYS A 206 13.44 2.20 6.88
C CYS A 206 13.20 0.72 7.20
N ASN A 207 13.56 0.28 8.41
CA ASN A 207 13.59 -1.14 8.74
C ASN A 207 12.21 -1.77 9.00
N TYR A 208 11.17 -0.95 9.18
CA TYR A 208 9.79 -1.36 9.43
C TYR A 208 8.93 -1.41 8.16
N CYS A 209 9.41 -0.86 7.04
CA CYS A 209 8.61 -0.68 5.83
C CYS A 209 8.27 -2.02 5.16
N GLY A 210 6.97 -2.33 5.07
CA GLY A 210 6.47 -3.56 4.44
C GLY A 210 6.71 -3.65 2.93
N GLN A 211 6.96 -2.53 2.27
CA GLN A 211 7.28 -2.48 0.84
C GLN A 211 8.77 -2.70 0.54
N ARG A 212 9.61 -2.65 1.58
CA ARG A 212 11.04 -2.90 1.44
C ARG A 212 11.27 -4.31 0.89
N GLY A 213 12.01 -4.37 -0.21
CA GLY A 213 12.31 -5.63 -0.89
C GLY A 213 11.28 -6.04 -1.96
N PHE A 214 10.04 -5.59 -1.88
CA PHE A 214 9.07 -5.82 -2.96
C PHE A 214 9.40 -4.94 -4.19
N TRP A 215 9.54 -3.63 -3.96
CA TRP A 215 10.04 -2.69 -4.96
C TRP A 215 11.53 -2.42 -4.70
N THR A 216 12.39 -3.18 -5.31
CA THR A 216 13.83 -3.23 -4.94
C THR A 216 14.62 -1.98 -5.30
N ARG A 217 14.20 -1.23 -6.31
CA ARG A 217 14.84 0.02 -6.75
C ARG A 217 13.82 1.03 -7.15
N TRP A 218 14.15 2.30 -6.94
CA TRP A 218 13.33 3.39 -7.43
C TRP A 218 13.48 3.50 -8.96
N ARG A 219 12.35 3.49 -9.65
CA ARG A 219 12.17 3.63 -11.09
C ARG A 219 10.93 4.48 -11.31
N HIS A 220 10.88 5.21 -12.39
CA HIS A 220 9.73 6.04 -12.72
C HIS A 220 9.29 5.85 -14.16
N ARG A 221 8.06 6.19 -14.43
CA ARG A 221 7.46 6.30 -15.76
C ARG A 221 8.00 7.54 -16.48
N ASP A 222 7.86 7.57 -17.77
CA ASP A 222 8.13 8.80 -18.52
C ASP A 222 7.21 9.94 -18.03
N PRO A 223 7.78 11.08 -17.58
CA PRO A 223 7.00 12.18 -17.01
C PRO A 223 5.92 12.72 -17.93
N VAL A 224 6.19 12.82 -19.23
CA VAL A 224 5.26 13.38 -20.22
C VAL A 224 4.13 12.39 -20.50
N ARG A 225 4.45 11.13 -20.77
CA ARG A 225 3.45 10.07 -20.99
C ARG A 225 2.52 9.92 -19.80
N PHE A 226 3.07 10.00 -18.60
CA PHE A 226 2.27 9.89 -17.38
C PHE A 226 1.33 11.09 -17.20
N ALA A 227 1.79 12.31 -17.49
CA ALA A 227 0.94 13.51 -17.48
C ALA A 227 -0.18 13.42 -18.52
N GLN A 228 0.12 12.93 -19.72
CA GLN A 228 -0.85 12.69 -20.78
C GLN A 228 -1.90 11.66 -20.40
N GLU A 229 -1.50 10.58 -19.70
CA GLU A 229 -2.46 9.58 -19.19
C GLU A 229 -3.42 10.19 -18.16
N ILE A 230 -2.93 10.98 -17.21
CA ILE A 230 -3.78 11.71 -16.24
C ILE A 230 -4.76 12.64 -17.00
N ALA A 231 -4.26 13.41 -17.97
CA ALA A 231 -5.10 14.33 -18.74
C ALA A 231 -6.16 13.58 -19.58
N ARG A 232 -5.79 12.45 -20.18
CA ARG A 232 -6.72 11.58 -20.92
C ARG A 232 -7.81 11.03 -20.01
N LEU A 233 -7.47 10.46 -18.84
CA LEU A 233 -8.42 9.93 -17.88
C LEU A 233 -9.39 11.01 -17.38
N HIS A 234 -8.90 12.25 -17.20
CA HIS A 234 -9.74 13.37 -16.85
C HIS A 234 -10.72 13.73 -17.98
N ARG A 235 -10.23 13.89 -19.22
CA ARG A 235 -11.06 14.32 -20.37
C ARG A 235 -12.06 13.27 -20.82
N GLU A 236 -11.64 12.00 -20.91
CA GLU A 236 -12.47 10.92 -21.45
C GLU A 236 -13.42 10.32 -20.42
N HIS A 237 -12.97 10.23 -19.15
CA HIS A 237 -13.73 9.55 -18.10
C HIS A 237 -14.16 10.45 -16.95
N GLY A 238 -13.84 11.76 -17.00
CA GLY A 238 -14.22 12.71 -15.97
C GLY A 238 -13.59 12.44 -14.60
N VAL A 239 -12.40 11.84 -14.56
CA VAL A 239 -11.67 11.61 -13.31
C VAL A 239 -11.18 12.94 -12.76
N GLU A 240 -11.58 13.27 -11.53
CA GLU A 240 -11.22 14.53 -10.87
C GLU A 240 -10.04 14.36 -9.88
N VAL A 241 -9.91 13.17 -9.26
CA VAL A 241 -8.93 12.92 -8.20
C VAL A 241 -8.01 11.77 -8.59
N PHE A 242 -6.71 12.02 -8.50
CA PHE A 242 -5.67 11.03 -8.71
C PHE A 242 -4.94 10.77 -7.40
N ASN A 243 -5.09 9.57 -6.86
CA ASN A 243 -4.40 9.11 -5.66
C ASN A 243 -3.13 8.36 -6.05
N PHE A 244 -1.97 8.90 -5.71
CA PHE A 244 -0.69 8.29 -6.01
C PHE A 244 -0.38 7.16 -5.03
N ALA A 245 -0.23 5.95 -5.55
CA ALA A 245 0.13 4.74 -4.77
C ALA A 245 1.65 4.57 -4.60
N ASP A 246 2.40 5.56 -4.96
CA ASP A 246 3.86 5.58 -4.86
C ASP A 246 4.33 5.53 -3.41
N GLU A 247 5.41 4.80 -3.15
CA GLU A 247 6.10 4.84 -1.86
C GLU A 247 6.80 6.18 -1.64
N ASN A 248 7.39 6.73 -2.70
CA ASN A 248 7.97 8.07 -2.72
C ASN A 248 8.13 8.57 -4.18
N PRO A 249 7.20 9.32 -4.73
CA PRO A 249 7.25 9.77 -6.12
C PRO A 249 8.29 10.88 -6.37
N THR A 250 8.68 11.60 -5.32
CA THR A 250 9.49 12.81 -5.41
C THR A 250 11.01 12.56 -5.34
N VAL A 251 11.47 11.30 -5.35
CA VAL A 251 12.89 10.94 -5.20
C VAL A 251 13.78 11.67 -6.22
N SER A 252 13.40 11.68 -7.48
CA SER A 252 14.11 12.45 -8.50
C SER A 252 13.45 13.81 -8.72
N ARG A 253 14.07 14.86 -8.18
CA ARG A 253 13.60 16.24 -8.35
C ARG A 253 13.38 16.60 -9.85
N ASN A 254 14.29 16.17 -10.73
CA ASN A 254 14.21 16.51 -12.15
C ASN A 254 13.05 15.79 -12.85
N ALA A 255 12.89 14.48 -12.64
CA ALA A 255 11.78 13.72 -13.21
C ALA A 255 10.43 14.23 -12.67
N TRP A 256 10.37 14.55 -11.38
CA TRP A 256 9.18 15.09 -10.75
C TRP A 256 8.80 16.47 -11.29
N LYS A 257 9.79 17.38 -11.41
CA LYS A 257 9.58 18.69 -12.02
C LYS A 257 9.07 18.56 -13.44
N ALA A 258 9.69 17.71 -14.27
CA ALA A 258 9.26 17.46 -15.65
C ALA A 258 7.80 16.95 -15.72
N PHE A 259 7.38 16.07 -14.79
CA PHE A 259 5.99 15.62 -14.70
C PHE A 259 5.04 16.78 -14.38
N LEU A 260 5.38 17.61 -13.39
CA LEU A 260 4.54 18.75 -12.99
C LEU A 260 4.37 19.74 -14.15
N GLU A 261 5.46 20.08 -14.83
CA GLU A 261 5.47 20.98 -16.00
C GLU A 261 4.65 20.40 -17.16
N ALA A 262 4.80 19.10 -17.43
CA ALA A 262 4.02 18.42 -18.46
C ALA A 262 2.52 18.41 -18.14
N LEU A 263 2.15 18.15 -16.87
CA LEU A 263 0.74 18.14 -16.46
C LEU A 263 0.11 19.53 -16.52
N ILE A 264 0.86 20.57 -16.16
CA ILE A 264 0.40 21.96 -16.28
C ILE A 264 0.16 22.32 -17.76
N ALA A 265 1.05 21.87 -18.67
CA ALA A 265 0.90 22.08 -20.10
C ALA A 265 -0.35 21.43 -20.68
N GLU A 266 -0.84 20.33 -20.07
CA GLU A 266 -2.11 19.69 -20.45
C GLU A 266 -3.36 20.52 -20.09
N GLN A 267 -3.24 21.59 -19.29
CA GLN A 267 -4.32 22.52 -18.92
C GLN A 267 -5.56 21.83 -18.30
N VAL A 268 -5.40 20.72 -17.60
CA VAL A 268 -6.47 20.01 -16.90
C VAL A 268 -6.57 20.46 -15.44
N LYS A 269 -7.81 20.49 -14.90
CA LYS A 269 -8.06 20.83 -13.49
C LYS A 269 -8.31 19.57 -12.68
N VAL A 270 -7.25 19.01 -12.12
CA VAL A 270 -7.30 17.78 -11.33
C VAL A 270 -6.87 18.02 -9.88
N ILE A 271 -7.20 17.08 -9.01
CA ILE A 271 -6.77 17.02 -7.63
C ILE A 271 -5.77 15.87 -7.50
N LEU A 272 -4.56 16.19 -7.08
CA LEU A 272 -3.52 15.21 -6.82
C LEU A 272 -3.33 15.04 -5.32
N VAL A 273 -3.29 13.79 -4.88
CA VAL A 273 -3.02 13.41 -3.49
C VAL A 273 -2.05 12.22 -3.47
N GLY A 274 -1.19 12.15 -2.47
CA GLY A 274 -0.22 11.06 -2.38
C GLY A 274 0.61 11.12 -1.11
N SER A 275 1.70 10.37 -1.09
CA SER A 275 2.66 10.31 0.01
C SER A 275 4.01 10.81 -0.45
N THR A 276 4.77 11.40 0.46
CA THR A 276 6.18 11.79 0.24
C THR A 276 6.93 11.90 1.56
N ARG A 277 8.22 12.14 1.48
CA ARG A 277 9.06 12.38 2.63
C ARG A 277 9.21 13.89 2.92
N ALA A 278 9.40 14.22 4.19
CA ALA A 278 9.60 15.61 4.61
C ALA A 278 10.88 16.23 4.04
N ASP A 279 11.95 15.44 3.93
CA ASP A 279 13.22 15.89 3.33
C ASP A 279 13.09 16.25 1.85
N ASP A 280 12.26 15.52 1.08
CA ASP A 280 11.98 15.87 -0.32
C ASP A 280 11.20 17.19 -0.42
N ILE A 281 10.22 17.42 0.44
CA ILE A 281 9.47 18.69 0.49
C ILE A 281 10.39 19.88 0.81
N VAL A 282 11.31 19.70 1.76
CA VAL A 282 12.27 20.76 2.12
C VAL A 282 13.24 21.01 0.97
N ARG A 283 13.76 19.97 0.32
CA ARG A 283 14.59 20.07 -0.87
C ARG A 283 13.89 20.84 -2.00
N ASP A 284 12.61 20.58 -2.18
CA ASP A 284 11.80 21.12 -3.30
C ASP A 284 11.02 22.39 -2.91
N GLY A 285 11.44 23.08 -1.83
CA GLY A 285 10.74 24.26 -1.31
C GLY A 285 10.43 25.32 -2.37
N ASP A 286 11.33 25.55 -3.31
CA ASP A 286 11.18 26.50 -4.43
C ASP A 286 10.25 25.95 -5.56
N LEU A 287 10.01 24.65 -5.62
CA LEU A 287 9.09 24.02 -6.60
C LEU A 287 7.65 23.92 -6.08
N LEU A 288 7.38 24.17 -4.80
CA LEU A 288 6.03 23.99 -4.22
C LEU A 288 4.94 24.84 -4.90
N PRO A 289 5.21 26.06 -5.41
CA PRO A 289 4.23 26.76 -6.27
C PRO A 289 3.84 25.95 -7.51
N LEU A 290 4.80 25.25 -8.14
CA LEU A 290 4.55 24.39 -9.30
C LEU A 290 3.70 23.16 -8.91
N TYR A 291 3.96 22.55 -7.75
CA TYR A 291 3.12 21.48 -7.20
C TYR A 291 1.66 21.94 -7.10
N LYS A 292 1.43 23.13 -6.50
CA LYS A 292 0.07 23.68 -6.35
C LYS A 292 -0.59 23.95 -7.70
N GLN A 293 0.14 24.48 -8.66
CA GLN A 293 -0.35 24.76 -10.01
C GLN A 293 -0.73 23.48 -10.76
N ALA A 294 0.02 22.37 -10.57
CA ALA A 294 -0.28 21.06 -11.12
C ALA A 294 -1.48 20.36 -10.48
N GLY A 295 -2.02 20.90 -9.36
CA GLY A 295 -3.21 20.37 -8.69
C GLY A 295 -2.96 19.64 -7.40
N TRP A 296 -1.75 19.64 -6.83
CA TRP A 296 -1.47 19.01 -5.55
C TRP A 296 -2.24 19.68 -4.42
N GLN A 297 -3.05 18.88 -3.73
CA GLN A 297 -3.84 19.35 -2.59
C GLN A 297 -3.37 18.78 -1.26
N ARG A 298 -2.83 17.54 -1.22
CA ARG A 298 -2.37 16.92 0.02
C ARG A 298 -1.20 15.98 -0.21
N PHE A 299 -0.23 16.03 0.70
CA PHE A 299 0.72 14.95 0.92
C PHE A 299 0.56 14.33 2.31
N LEU A 300 0.59 13.01 2.34
CA LEU A 300 0.86 12.26 3.53
C LEU A 300 2.38 12.29 3.75
N LEU A 301 2.79 12.85 4.89
CA LEU A 301 4.18 12.91 5.30
C LEU A 301 4.47 11.79 6.29
N GLY A 302 5.41 10.94 5.94
CA GLY A 302 5.94 9.94 6.86
C GLY A 302 6.74 10.62 7.97
N ILE A 303 6.12 11.08 9.04
CA ILE A 303 6.79 11.61 10.24
C ILE A 303 7.19 10.46 11.15
N GLU A 304 6.31 9.48 11.32
CA GLU A 304 6.43 8.23 12.05
C GLU A 304 6.59 8.39 13.56
N ASN A 305 7.50 9.22 14.03
CA ASN A 305 7.68 9.50 15.45
C ASN A 305 8.25 10.90 15.67
N THR A 306 8.09 11.42 16.86
CA THR A 306 8.61 12.72 17.30
C THR A 306 9.82 12.60 18.23
N ASP A 307 10.38 11.40 18.36
CA ASP A 307 11.55 11.09 19.16
C ASP A 307 12.71 10.65 18.26
N ASP A 308 13.82 11.41 18.29
CA ASP A 308 14.98 11.15 17.42
C ASP A 308 15.63 9.78 17.70
N ALA A 309 15.57 9.27 18.93
CA ALA A 309 16.09 7.94 19.25
C ALA A 309 15.24 6.84 18.57
N THR A 310 13.91 6.99 18.59
CA THR A 310 12.99 6.09 17.90
C THR A 310 13.18 6.19 16.38
N LEU A 311 13.34 7.39 15.81
CA LEU A 311 13.61 7.58 14.39
C LEU A 311 14.91 6.90 13.94
N LYS A 312 15.96 6.94 14.79
CA LYS A 312 17.21 6.19 14.56
C LYS A 312 16.98 4.67 14.64
N LEU A 313 16.25 4.19 15.65
CA LEU A 313 15.92 2.77 15.83
C LEU A 313 15.24 2.21 14.57
N ILE A 314 14.28 2.92 14.01
CA ILE A 314 13.54 2.50 12.82
C ILE A 314 14.23 2.88 11.50
N ARG A 315 15.41 3.46 11.55
CA ARG A 315 16.21 3.89 10.38
C ARG A 315 15.45 4.80 9.42
N LYS A 316 14.64 5.71 9.95
CA LYS A 316 13.83 6.63 9.15
C LYS A 316 14.68 7.61 8.34
N GLY A 317 15.82 8.03 8.87
CA GLY A 317 16.77 8.95 8.20
C GLY A 317 16.20 10.35 8.00
N GLY A 318 15.35 10.82 8.90
CA GLY A 318 14.82 12.19 8.97
C GLY A 318 15.13 12.83 10.30
N SER A 319 14.75 14.09 10.47
CA SER A 319 14.83 14.82 11.74
C SER A 319 13.53 15.54 12.04
N THR A 320 13.26 15.75 13.33
CA THR A 320 12.08 16.49 13.80
C THR A 320 12.03 17.93 13.30
N THR A 321 13.19 18.54 13.04
CA THR A 321 13.30 19.88 12.45
C THR A 321 12.88 19.89 10.97
N THR A 322 13.30 18.89 10.20
CA THR A 322 12.93 18.72 8.78
C THR A 322 11.43 18.51 8.65
N ASP A 323 10.83 17.68 9.51
CA ASP A 323 9.39 17.42 9.50
C ASP A 323 8.57 18.70 9.75
N ARG A 324 8.99 19.49 10.73
CA ARG A 324 8.37 20.78 11.03
C ARG A 324 8.47 21.76 9.87
N GLU A 325 9.64 21.84 9.24
CA GLU A 325 9.87 22.73 8.11
C GLU A 325 9.06 22.32 6.89
N ALA A 326 8.98 21.03 6.58
CA ALA A 326 8.15 20.51 5.49
C ALA A 326 6.67 20.91 5.65
N ILE A 327 6.10 20.72 6.84
CA ILE A 327 4.71 21.10 7.14
C ILE A 327 4.52 22.63 6.98
N ARG A 328 5.49 23.43 7.41
CA ARG A 328 5.46 24.89 7.26
C ARG A 328 5.45 25.30 5.79
N LEU A 329 6.36 24.74 4.98
CA LEU A 329 6.49 25.03 3.55
C LEU A 329 5.22 24.62 2.77
N MET A 330 4.69 23.43 3.02
CA MET A 330 3.43 22.98 2.40
C MET A 330 2.29 23.94 2.68
N ARG A 331 2.14 24.36 3.95
CA ARG A 331 1.09 25.31 4.33
C ARG A 331 1.22 26.66 3.63
N GLN A 332 2.44 27.18 3.52
CA GLN A 332 2.70 28.44 2.83
C GLN A 332 2.30 28.40 1.36
N ASN A 333 2.34 27.21 0.75
CA ASN A 333 1.97 26.98 -0.65
C ASN A 333 0.55 26.44 -0.83
N GLY A 334 -0.29 26.41 0.22
CA GLY A 334 -1.67 25.97 0.13
C GLY A 334 -1.81 24.47 -0.17
N ILE A 335 -0.88 23.65 0.30
CA ILE A 335 -0.90 22.19 0.21
C ILE A 335 -1.13 21.65 1.63
N LEU A 336 -2.10 20.76 1.80
CA LEU A 336 -2.41 20.13 3.07
C LEU A 336 -1.36 19.10 3.45
N SER A 337 -0.98 19.11 4.71
CA SER A 337 -0.13 18.09 5.31
C SER A 337 -0.96 17.08 6.12
N MET A 338 -0.79 15.78 5.83
CA MET A 338 -1.27 14.72 6.69
C MET A 338 -0.05 14.05 7.34
N ALA A 339 0.10 14.18 8.64
CA ALA A 339 1.21 13.56 9.38
C ALA A 339 0.87 12.13 9.76
N THR A 340 1.76 11.17 9.50
CA THR A 340 1.69 9.84 10.13
C THR A 340 2.37 9.88 11.49
N TRP A 341 1.82 9.16 12.46
CA TRP A 341 2.47 8.92 13.74
C TRP A 341 2.28 7.49 14.17
N VAL A 342 3.38 6.76 14.34
CA VAL A 342 3.39 5.37 14.77
C VAL A 342 3.57 5.29 16.28
N VAL A 343 2.70 4.50 16.91
CA VAL A 343 2.66 4.29 18.37
C VAL A 343 2.73 2.79 18.71
N GLY A 344 2.94 2.49 19.98
CA GLY A 344 2.99 1.12 20.47
C GLY A 344 4.39 0.51 20.38
N PHE A 345 5.43 1.32 20.41
CA PHE A 345 6.81 0.83 20.63
C PHE A 345 6.95 0.32 22.07
N GLU A 346 7.83 -0.66 22.26
CA GLU A 346 7.90 -1.44 23.52
C GLU A 346 8.15 -0.57 24.76
N GLU A 347 9.08 0.37 24.66
CA GLU A 347 9.56 1.18 25.78
C GLU A 347 8.78 2.47 25.99
N GLU A 348 7.74 2.73 25.20
CA GLU A 348 6.94 3.96 25.33
C GLU A 348 6.25 4.03 26.70
N ARG A 349 6.24 5.24 27.25
CA ARG A 349 5.59 5.64 28.50
C ARG A 349 4.62 6.78 28.26
N ASP A 350 3.73 7.06 29.18
CA ASP A 350 2.78 8.18 29.09
C ASP A 350 3.47 9.53 28.81
N LYS A 351 4.64 9.75 29.37
CA LYS A 351 5.45 10.96 29.10
C LYS A 351 5.86 11.10 27.62
N ASP A 352 6.05 9.99 26.91
CA ASP A 352 6.48 9.99 25.52
C ASP A 352 5.30 10.35 24.61
N TYR A 353 4.10 9.83 24.89
CA TYR A 353 2.86 10.25 24.22
C TYR A 353 2.58 11.73 24.45
N TRP A 354 2.76 12.21 25.70
CA TRP A 354 2.57 13.61 26.01
C TRP A 354 3.58 14.52 25.29
N ARG A 355 4.85 14.13 25.25
CA ARG A 355 5.89 14.83 24.49
C ARG A 355 5.55 14.87 23.01
N GLY A 356 5.15 13.72 22.42
CA GLY A 356 4.75 13.61 21.03
C GLY A 356 3.57 14.52 20.69
N LEU A 357 2.52 14.57 21.53
CA LEU A 357 1.41 15.48 21.37
C LEU A 357 1.86 16.96 21.34
N LYS A 358 2.73 17.37 22.27
CA LYS A 358 3.27 18.74 22.28
C LYS A 358 4.05 19.08 21.01
N GLN A 359 4.86 18.13 20.50
CA GLN A 359 5.60 18.32 19.26
C GLN A 359 4.68 18.39 18.05
N LEU A 360 3.67 17.51 17.95
CA LEU A 360 2.67 17.56 16.88
C LEU A 360 1.87 18.87 16.90
N LEU A 361 1.56 19.40 18.08
CA LEU A 361 0.95 20.73 18.20
C LEU A 361 1.88 21.85 17.68
N ALA A 362 3.19 21.72 17.92
CA ALA A 362 4.19 22.65 17.41
C ALA A 362 4.41 22.52 15.88
N TYR A 363 4.35 21.31 15.32
CA TYR A 363 4.40 21.07 13.87
C TYR A 363 3.14 21.59 13.17
N ASP A 364 2.01 21.49 13.87
CA ASP A 364 0.72 21.97 13.40
C ASP A 364 0.26 21.34 12.08
N PRO A 365 0.28 19.99 11.88
CA PRO A 365 -0.19 19.37 10.68
C PRO A 365 -1.70 19.64 10.47
N ASP A 366 -2.16 19.64 9.21
CA ASP A 366 -3.57 19.84 8.91
C ASP A 366 -4.41 18.62 9.28
N GLN A 367 -3.88 17.44 8.99
CA GLN A 367 -4.48 16.14 9.26
C GLN A 367 -3.46 15.24 9.96
N ILE A 368 -3.94 14.22 10.68
CA ILE A 368 -3.10 13.22 11.33
C ILE A 368 -3.64 11.82 11.05
N GLN A 369 -2.73 10.88 10.88
CA GLN A 369 -3.02 9.45 10.80
C GLN A 369 -2.20 8.71 11.85
N MET A 370 -2.89 8.17 12.86
CA MET A 370 -2.27 7.36 13.89
C MET A 370 -2.21 5.91 13.45
N LEU A 371 -1.06 5.28 13.62
CA LEU A 371 -0.80 3.90 13.24
C LEU A 371 -0.15 3.14 14.41
N TYR A 372 -0.43 1.84 14.51
CA TYR A 372 0.23 0.97 15.49
C TYR A 372 1.39 0.24 14.82
N VAL A 373 2.50 0.11 15.53
CA VAL A 373 3.64 -0.67 15.05
C VAL A 373 3.20 -2.12 14.79
N THR A 374 3.38 -2.55 13.54
CA THR A 374 2.99 -3.89 13.07
C THR A 374 4.19 -4.50 12.35
N PRO A 375 4.89 -5.48 12.94
CA PRO A 375 6.05 -6.08 12.32
C PRO A 375 5.64 -7.04 11.22
N HIS A 376 6.28 -6.93 10.07
CA HIS A 376 6.17 -7.92 9.00
C HIS A 376 7.38 -8.84 9.02
N ARG A 377 7.14 -10.14 8.81
CA ARG A 377 8.17 -11.19 8.91
C ARG A 377 9.38 -10.94 7.99
N TRP A 378 9.16 -10.32 6.83
CA TRP A 378 10.19 -10.00 5.85
C TRP A 378 10.92 -8.67 6.10
N THR A 379 10.55 -7.91 7.13
CA THR A 379 11.22 -6.64 7.44
C THR A 379 12.30 -6.82 8.50
N PRO A 380 13.39 -6.03 8.47
CA PRO A 380 14.41 -6.09 9.51
C PRO A 380 13.88 -5.76 10.92
N TYR A 381 12.81 -4.97 11.01
CA TYR A 381 12.15 -4.65 12.28
C TYR A 381 11.57 -5.90 12.96
N PHE A 382 11.21 -6.92 12.21
CA PHE A 382 10.73 -8.18 12.76
C PHE A 382 11.72 -8.78 13.76
N ARG A 383 13.03 -8.73 13.47
CA ARG A 383 14.08 -9.23 14.38
C ARG A 383 14.12 -8.44 15.69
N ILE A 384 13.84 -7.13 15.64
CA ILE A 384 13.74 -6.28 16.83
C ILE A 384 12.49 -6.64 17.63
N ALA A 385 11.39 -6.89 16.94
CA ALA A 385 10.11 -7.23 17.55
C ALA A 385 10.00 -8.72 17.96
N ALA A 386 10.89 -9.60 17.52
CA ALA A 386 10.82 -11.04 17.71
C ALA A 386 10.56 -11.49 19.17
N PRO A 387 11.18 -10.88 20.21
CA PRO A 387 10.93 -11.25 21.60
C PRO A 387 9.65 -10.66 22.19
N ARG A 388 9.00 -9.68 21.51
CA ARG A 388 7.79 -9.03 22.02
C ARG A 388 6.59 -9.96 21.98
N ARG A 389 5.68 -9.79 22.94
CA ARG A 389 4.46 -10.60 23.01
C ARG A 389 3.40 -10.09 22.04
N VAL A 390 2.81 -11.01 21.31
CA VAL A 390 1.63 -10.79 20.47
C VAL A 390 0.40 -10.79 21.39
N ILE A 391 -0.38 -9.72 21.36
CA ILE A 391 -1.63 -9.59 22.11
C ILE A 391 -2.87 -9.76 21.23
N GLN A 392 -2.71 -9.70 19.90
CA GLN A 392 -3.79 -9.88 18.93
C GLN A 392 -3.45 -11.05 17.99
N LEU A 393 -4.15 -12.18 18.17
CA LEU A 393 -3.91 -13.41 17.41
C LEU A 393 -4.69 -13.45 16.08
N ASP A 394 -5.73 -12.64 15.92
CA ASP A 394 -6.45 -12.58 14.63
C ASP A 394 -5.65 -11.81 13.59
N ARG A 395 -5.13 -12.52 12.59
CA ARG A 395 -4.36 -11.93 11.47
C ARG A 395 -5.14 -10.85 10.70
N ARG A 396 -6.48 -10.87 10.71
CA ARG A 396 -7.32 -9.82 10.12
C ARG A 396 -7.11 -8.45 10.77
N ARG A 397 -6.56 -8.42 11.99
CA ARG A 397 -6.27 -7.21 12.78
C ARG A 397 -4.82 -6.71 12.64
N TRP A 398 -4.01 -7.33 11.78
CA TRP A 398 -2.64 -6.90 11.50
C TRP A 398 -2.64 -5.87 10.37
N ASP A 399 -3.32 -4.75 10.58
CA ASP A 399 -3.68 -3.73 9.58
C ASP A 399 -3.19 -2.31 9.94
N TYR A 400 -2.26 -2.17 10.87
CA TYR A 400 -1.74 -0.92 11.41
C TYR A 400 -2.77 -0.07 12.20
N LYS A 401 -4.03 -0.45 12.24
CA LYS A 401 -5.09 0.24 12.99
C LYS A 401 -5.47 -0.45 14.29
N HIS A 402 -4.95 -1.64 14.51
CA HIS A 402 -5.10 -2.38 15.74
C HIS A 402 -3.73 -2.61 16.40
N GLN A 403 -3.68 -2.48 17.71
CA GLN A 403 -2.47 -2.82 18.47
C GLN A 403 -2.31 -4.33 18.51
N VAL A 404 -1.24 -4.84 17.90
CA VAL A 404 -0.96 -6.28 17.81
C VAL A 404 0.13 -6.75 18.78
N LEU A 405 0.96 -5.84 19.29
CA LEU A 405 2.06 -6.13 20.20
C LEU A 405 1.84 -5.50 21.58
N ALA A 406 2.23 -6.22 22.63
CA ALA A 406 2.30 -5.66 23.97
C ALA A 406 3.31 -4.51 24.05
N THR A 407 3.01 -3.53 24.87
CA THR A 407 3.93 -2.48 25.33
C THR A 407 4.31 -2.76 26.79
N ARG A 408 5.51 -2.38 27.18
CA ARG A 408 6.04 -2.74 28.51
C ARG A 408 5.38 -1.95 29.65
N PHE A 409 5.07 -0.66 29.43
CA PHE A 409 4.68 0.27 30.48
C PHE A 409 3.25 0.80 30.35
N VAL A 410 2.66 0.76 29.17
CA VAL A 410 1.36 1.37 28.88
C VAL A 410 0.40 0.28 28.39
N PRO A 411 -0.67 -0.05 29.13
CA PRO A 411 -1.61 -1.08 28.69
C PRO A 411 -2.38 -0.67 27.44
N PRO A 412 -2.90 -1.62 26.64
CA PRO A 412 -3.52 -1.33 25.33
C PRO A 412 -4.64 -0.30 25.37
N TRP A 413 -5.49 -0.33 26.41
CA TRP A 413 -6.57 0.66 26.54
C TRP A 413 -6.05 2.09 26.71
N ARG A 414 -4.90 2.25 27.39
CA ARG A 414 -4.30 3.57 27.60
C ARG A 414 -3.54 4.05 26.38
N VAL A 415 -2.96 3.13 25.57
CA VAL A 415 -2.41 3.47 24.24
C VAL A 415 -3.54 4.00 23.35
N LEU A 416 -4.69 3.30 23.29
CA LEU A 416 -5.86 3.78 22.54
C LEU A 416 -6.35 5.15 23.06
N LEU A 417 -6.38 5.33 24.37
CA LEU A 417 -6.76 6.62 24.96
C LEU A 417 -5.83 7.75 24.49
N TRP A 418 -4.51 7.54 24.49
CA TRP A 418 -3.55 8.50 23.98
C TRP A 418 -3.74 8.79 22.49
N VAL A 419 -3.99 7.75 21.67
CA VAL A 419 -4.31 7.92 20.26
C VAL A 419 -5.52 8.82 20.09
N LYS A 420 -6.62 8.50 20.75
CA LYS A 420 -7.87 9.28 20.62
C LYS A 420 -7.77 10.69 21.20
N LEU A 421 -7.07 10.85 22.30
CA LEU A 421 -6.80 12.17 22.89
C LEU A 421 -5.96 13.04 21.96
N THR A 422 -4.93 12.48 21.36
CA THR A 422 -4.09 13.20 20.39
C THR A 422 -4.88 13.63 19.16
N GLU A 423 -5.64 12.73 18.57
CA GLU A 423 -6.52 13.04 17.44
C GLU A 423 -7.56 14.12 17.80
N ALA A 424 -8.19 14.01 18.99
CA ALA A 424 -9.19 14.98 19.47
C ALA A 424 -8.60 16.38 19.65
N ILE A 425 -7.45 16.47 20.33
CA ILE A 425 -6.80 17.76 20.59
C ILE A 425 -6.34 18.40 19.28
N LEU A 426 -5.72 17.63 18.38
CA LEU A 426 -5.23 18.15 17.10
C LEU A 426 -6.39 18.61 16.20
N GLN A 427 -7.52 17.92 16.20
CA GLN A 427 -8.66 18.29 15.36
C GLN A 427 -9.59 19.32 16.04
N GLY A 428 -9.58 19.39 17.36
CA GLY A 428 -10.39 20.36 18.13
C GLY A 428 -9.74 21.74 18.33
N ARG A 429 -8.46 21.91 17.98
CA ARG A 429 -7.77 23.18 18.19
C ARG A 429 -8.32 24.33 17.33
N PRO A 430 -8.25 25.61 17.75
CA PRO A 430 -8.80 26.74 17.01
C PRO A 430 -8.32 26.84 15.57
N LYS A 431 -7.05 26.50 15.29
CA LYS A 431 -6.50 26.49 13.93
C LYS A 431 -7.15 25.43 13.04
N ALA A 432 -7.43 24.24 13.56
CA ALA A 432 -8.14 23.18 12.81
C ALA A 432 -9.59 23.58 12.54
N PHE A 433 -10.26 24.20 13.52
CA PHE A 433 -11.60 24.76 13.33
C PHE A 433 -11.62 25.81 12.21
N TYR A 434 -10.68 26.77 12.24
CA TYR A 434 -10.55 27.77 11.18
C TYR A 434 -10.37 27.12 9.80
N ARG A 435 -9.46 26.15 9.67
CA ARG A 435 -9.20 25.44 8.40
C ARG A 435 -10.42 24.67 7.90
N THR A 436 -11.22 24.12 8.80
CA THR A 436 -12.40 23.32 8.45
C THR A 436 -13.59 24.17 8.06
N PHE A 437 -13.78 25.34 8.67
CA PHE A 437 -15.03 26.10 8.50
C PHE A 437 -14.83 27.51 7.91
N LEU A 438 -13.73 28.17 8.20
CA LEU A 438 -13.53 29.59 7.90
C LEU A 438 -12.49 29.88 6.81
N GLN A 439 -11.69 28.90 6.41
CA GLN A 439 -10.66 29.07 5.39
C GLN A 439 -11.27 29.53 4.05
N ARG A 440 -10.64 30.53 3.41
CA ARG A 440 -11.14 31.14 2.16
C ARG A 440 -11.03 30.18 0.97
N ASP A 441 -9.96 29.40 0.87
CA ASP A 441 -9.79 28.39 -0.18
C ASP A 441 -10.83 27.29 -0.02
N ARG A 442 -11.77 27.23 -0.99
CA ARG A 442 -12.90 26.27 -0.98
C ARG A 442 -12.43 24.83 -1.11
N GLY A 443 -11.37 24.57 -1.87
CA GLY A 443 -10.82 23.22 -2.07
C GLY A 443 -10.21 22.67 -0.79
N LEU A 444 -9.36 23.46 -0.13
CA LEU A 444 -8.76 23.08 1.14
C LEU A 444 -9.80 22.93 2.25
N ARG A 445 -10.79 23.83 2.30
CA ARG A 445 -11.90 23.73 3.25
C ARG A 445 -12.73 22.46 3.04
N HIS A 446 -13.06 22.13 1.79
CA HIS A 446 -13.77 20.88 1.46
C HIS A 446 -12.98 19.65 1.90
N ALA A 447 -11.69 19.61 1.66
CA ALA A 447 -10.81 18.53 2.09
C ALA A 447 -10.77 18.35 3.61
N MET A 448 -10.72 19.46 4.37
CA MET A 448 -10.76 19.41 5.83
C MET A 448 -12.13 18.97 6.36
N GLN A 449 -13.23 19.42 5.74
CA GLN A 449 -14.58 18.97 6.09
C GLN A 449 -14.78 17.49 5.79
N TRP A 450 -14.29 17.01 4.64
CA TRP A 450 -14.32 15.59 4.30
C TRP A 450 -13.54 14.76 5.32
N TYR A 451 -12.31 15.17 5.66
CA TYR A 451 -11.49 14.49 6.67
C TYR A 451 -12.21 14.45 8.04
N SER A 452 -12.82 15.55 8.47
CA SER A 452 -13.59 15.60 9.71
C SER A 452 -14.79 14.65 9.70
N ARG A 453 -15.53 14.57 8.58
CA ARG A 453 -16.63 13.60 8.42
C ARG A 453 -16.14 12.16 8.52
N MET A 454 -15.01 11.83 7.89
CA MET A 454 -14.41 10.51 7.97
C MET A 454 -14.04 10.14 9.40
N GLY A 455 -13.38 11.04 10.12
CA GLY A 455 -13.04 10.84 11.53
C GLY A 455 -14.27 10.52 12.40
N LYS A 456 -15.38 11.24 12.22
CA LYS A 456 -16.64 10.99 12.95
C LYS A 456 -17.24 9.61 12.72
N ARG A 457 -16.98 8.98 11.57
CA ARG A 457 -17.43 7.61 11.26
C ARG A 457 -16.45 6.55 11.72
N VAL A 458 -15.17 6.79 11.55
CA VAL A 458 -14.09 5.83 11.89
C VAL A 458 -13.94 5.68 13.41
N TRP A 459 -13.99 6.77 14.17
CA TRP A 459 -13.81 6.74 15.62
C TRP A 459 -14.74 5.79 16.38
N PRO A 460 -16.09 5.90 16.22
CA PRO A 460 -17.00 4.98 16.91
C PRO A 460 -16.73 3.51 16.53
N TYR A 461 -16.36 3.27 15.28
CA TYR A 461 -16.04 1.92 14.81
C TYR A 461 -14.77 1.37 15.47
N GLU A 462 -13.69 2.16 15.55
CA GLU A 462 -12.44 1.79 16.21
C GLU A 462 -12.65 1.54 17.71
N ILE A 463 -13.36 2.43 18.40
CA ILE A 463 -13.67 2.28 19.83
C ILE A 463 -14.54 1.05 20.07
N LYS A 464 -15.60 0.84 19.27
CA LYS A 464 -16.48 -0.33 19.38
C LYS A 464 -15.71 -1.64 19.14
N ASN A 465 -14.84 -1.66 18.13
CA ASN A 465 -14.00 -2.84 17.88
C ASN A 465 -13.08 -3.11 19.08
N PHE A 466 -12.40 -2.08 19.58
CA PHE A 466 -11.52 -2.22 20.73
C PHE A 466 -12.25 -2.79 21.96
N LEU A 467 -13.43 -2.31 22.28
CA LEU A 467 -14.17 -2.69 23.47
C LEU A 467 -14.86 -4.05 23.34
N PHE A 468 -15.37 -4.40 22.16
CA PHE A 468 -16.32 -5.52 22.03
C PHE A 468 -15.90 -6.63 21.06
N ARG A 469 -14.98 -6.36 20.14
CA ARG A 469 -14.62 -7.30 19.07
C ARG A 469 -13.17 -7.75 19.07
N ASP A 470 -12.27 -6.91 19.53
CA ASP A 470 -10.84 -7.23 19.53
C ASP A 470 -10.48 -8.07 20.75
N ARG A 471 -10.52 -9.39 20.58
CA ARG A 471 -10.08 -10.30 21.61
C ARG A 471 -8.57 -10.23 21.73
N ARG A 472 -8.06 -9.68 22.84
CA ARG A 472 -6.64 -9.61 23.16
C ARG A 472 -6.30 -10.63 24.24
N THR A 473 -5.08 -11.12 24.19
CA THR A 473 -4.52 -12.00 25.23
C THR A 473 -3.40 -11.27 25.97
N GLU A 474 -3.35 -11.43 27.29
CA GLU A 474 -2.25 -10.88 28.10
C GLU A 474 -1.00 -11.78 28.08
N SER A 475 -1.17 -13.07 27.80
CA SER A 475 -0.12 -14.10 27.78
C SER A 475 0.09 -14.73 26.41
N GLY A 476 0.04 -13.93 25.35
CA GLY A 476 0.25 -14.42 23.99
C GLY A 476 1.68 -14.87 23.71
N PRO A 477 1.89 -15.59 22.61
CA PRO A 477 3.22 -16.01 22.17
C PRO A 477 4.11 -14.80 21.84
N THR A 478 5.41 -14.99 21.79
CA THR A 478 6.29 -14.01 21.18
C THR A 478 6.02 -13.89 19.67
N VAL A 479 6.46 -12.79 19.05
CA VAL A 479 6.33 -12.62 17.58
C VAL A 479 7.00 -13.77 16.83
N GLN A 480 8.15 -14.24 17.33
CA GLN A 480 8.87 -15.36 16.72
C GLN A 480 8.13 -16.69 16.87
N GLU A 481 7.52 -16.96 18.02
CA GLU A 481 6.70 -18.16 18.22
C GLU A 481 5.43 -18.13 17.36
N TYR A 482 4.85 -16.95 17.16
CA TYR A 482 3.62 -16.78 16.39
C TYR A 482 3.84 -16.88 14.87
N TRP A 483 4.92 -16.31 14.35
CA TRP A 483 5.22 -16.25 12.91
C TRP A 483 6.33 -17.19 12.44
N GLY A 484 7.08 -17.80 13.34
CA GLY A 484 8.30 -18.53 13.03
C GLY A 484 9.53 -17.64 12.91
N ALA A 485 10.61 -18.19 12.37
CA ALA A 485 11.86 -17.45 12.17
C ALA A 485 11.69 -16.25 11.21
N PRO A 486 12.48 -15.17 11.39
CA PRO A 486 12.49 -14.07 10.44
C PRO A 486 12.83 -14.57 9.04
N GLN A 487 12.19 -14.00 8.04
CA GLN A 487 12.56 -14.21 6.65
C GLN A 487 13.58 -13.14 6.25
N ASP A 488 14.51 -13.49 5.37
CA ASP A 488 15.36 -12.49 4.75
C ASP A 488 14.65 -11.97 3.49
N ALA A 489 14.26 -10.69 3.53
CA ALA A 489 13.65 -10.07 2.35
C ALA A 489 14.59 -10.07 1.14
N GLU A 490 15.90 -10.12 1.35
CA GLU A 490 16.89 -10.16 0.27
C GLU A 490 17.02 -11.56 -0.34
N GLU A 491 16.84 -12.62 0.45
CA GLU A 491 16.77 -14.00 -0.04
C GLU A 491 15.45 -14.32 -0.75
N GLU A 492 14.35 -13.76 -0.26
CA GLU A 492 13.00 -13.93 -0.83
C GLU A 492 12.69 -12.89 -1.90
N ALA A 493 13.39 -11.76 -1.86
CA ALA A 493 13.16 -10.65 -2.76
C ALA A 493 13.69 -10.98 -4.17
N LEU A 494 13.06 -10.36 -5.07
CA LEU A 494 13.42 -10.20 -6.45
C LEU A 494 14.83 -9.61 -6.57
N ARG A 495 15.64 -10.17 -7.43
CA ARG A 495 16.97 -9.62 -7.70
C ARG A 495 16.86 -8.16 -8.08
N PRO A 496 17.76 -7.29 -7.56
CA PRO A 496 17.77 -5.89 -7.96
C PRO A 496 17.92 -5.78 -9.50
N VAL A 497 17.31 -4.74 -10.07
CA VAL A 497 17.50 -4.42 -11.50
C VAL A 497 19.01 -4.33 -11.77
N PRO A 498 19.60 -5.12 -12.68
CA PRO A 498 21.02 -5.03 -12.97
C PRO A 498 21.40 -3.62 -13.42
N THR A 499 22.36 -3.00 -12.78
CA THR A 499 22.97 -1.78 -13.32
C THR A 499 23.98 -2.16 -14.40
N ALA A 500 24.30 -1.23 -15.31
CA ALA A 500 25.35 -1.45 -16.32
C ALA A 500 26.70 -1.89 -15.71
N LYS A 501 26.96 -1.53 -14.42
CA LYS A 501 28.16 -1.95 -13.68
C LYS A 501 28.06 -3.38 -13.13
N THR A 502 26.88 -3.84 -12.71
CA THR A 502 26.69 -5.24 -12.27
C THR A 502 26.62 -6.21 -13.43
N ALA A 503 26.02 -5.82 -14.55
CA ALA A 503 26.01 -6.63 -15.78
C ALA A 503 27.42 -6.91 -16.33
N ARG A 504 28.39 -6.01 -16.10
CA ARG A 504 29.79 -6.25 -16.45
C ARG A 504 30.54 -7.16 -15.48
N ARG A 505 30.17 -7.19 -14.19
CA ARG A 505 30.77 -8.13 -13.22
C ARG A 505 30.27 -9.55 -13.44
N ASP A 506 28.96 -9.73 -13.62
CA ASP A 506 28.39 -11.07 -13.87
C ASP A 506 28.85 -11.65 -15.22
N ALA A 507 29.16 -10.81 -16.22
CA ALA A 507 29.73 -11.26 -17.48
C ALA A 507 31.24 -11.65 -17.40
N VAL A 508 31.96 -11.14 -16.40
CA VAL A 508 33.37 -11.47 -16.17
C VAL A 508 33.50 -12.77 -15.36
N ASP A 509 32.56 -13.04 -14.41
CA ASP A 509 32.61 -14.28 -13.61
C ASP A 509 32.12 -15.53 -14.39
N VAL A 510 31.34 -15.37 -15.44
CA VAL A 510 30.89 -16.48 -16.31
C VAL A 510 31.95 -16.85 -17.35
N SER A 511 32.97 -15.99 -17.60
CA SER A 511 34.09 -16.30 -18.50
C SER A 511 35.32 -16.86 -17.80
N ALA A 512 35.26 -17.03 -16.46
CA ALA A 512 36.34 -17.55 -15.63
C ALA A 512 35.98 -18.88 -14.92
N ALA A 513 34.90 -19.58 -15.34
CA ALA A 513 34.53 -20.91 -14.83
C ALA A 513 34.58 -21.97 -15.97
#